data_ab58268f452b6f79af81197e41c178f0
#
_entry.id   ab58268f452b6f79af81197e41c178f0
#
_cell.length_a   1.000
_cell.length_b   1.000
_cell.length_c   1.000
_cell.angle_alpha   90.00
_cell.angle_beta   90.00
_cell.angle_gamma   90.00
#
_symmetry.space_group_name_H-M   'P 1'
#
loop_
_entity.id
_entity.type
_entity.pdbx_description
1 polymer ?
#
loop_
_entity_poly.entity_id
_entity_poly.type
_entity_poly.pdbx_seq_one_letter_code
_entity_poly.pdbx_strand_id
1 'polypeptide(L)'
;YVLLTTDEHAIVGYFILDFGPAPHEALRYAEQGIRLETARDPVFAPSIADDYQNTGLASAVMPHIIGAARARGARSLVLMGGTQASNARAIAFYEKHGFVRCGGYWTDQYNYDMRLMLAA
;
A
#
# COMPACT_ATOMS: atom_id res chain seq x y z
N TYR A 1 11.20 -6.10 -1.66
CA TYR A 1 10.84 -5.54 -2.98
C TYR A 1 10.36 -6.63 -3.91
N VAL A 2 9.33 -6.32 -4.70
CA VAL A 2 8.90 -7.18 -5.80
C VAL A 2 9.03 -6.34 -7.08
N LEU A 3 9.79 -6.85 -8.05
CA LEU A 3 9.96 -6.21 -9.35
C LEU A 3 9.05 -6.87 -10.37
N LEU A 4 8.43 -6.05 -11.20
CA LEU A 4 7.64 -6.52 -12.34
C LEU A 4 8.42 -6.25 -13.61
N THR A 5 8.58 -7.26 -14.45
CA THR A 5 9.31 -7.12 -15.70
C THR A 5 8.47 -7.62 -16.88
N THR A 6 8.77 -7.10 -18.07
CA THR A 6 8.25 -7.63 -19.31
C THR A 6 9.09 -8.83 -19.76
N ASP A 7 8.69 -9.47 -20.85
CA ASP A 7 9.47 -10.54 -21.49
C ASP A 7 10.83 -10.04 -21.97
N GLU A 8 10.96 -8.75 -22.27
CA GLU A 8 12.24 -8.11 -22.63
C GLU A 8 13.07 -7.72 -21.42
N HIS A 9 12.64 -8.09 -20.23
CA HIS A 9 13.32 -7.75 -18.96
C HIS A 9 13.35 -6.26 -18.61
N ALA A 10 12.47 -5.47 -19.23
CA ALA A 10 12.30 -4.07 -18.81
C ALA A 10 11.53 -4.01 -17.49
N ILE A 11 11.99 -3.20 -16.54
CA ILE A 11 11.27 -3.01 -15.28
C ILE A 11 10.07 -2.11 -15.54
N VAL A 12 8.86 -2.63 -15.28
CA VAL A 12 7.61 -1.90 -15.49
C VAL A 12 6.95 -1.47 -14.19
N GLY A 13 7.48 -1.90 -13.07
CA GLY A 13 6.97 -1.48 -11.77
C GLY A 13 7.65 -2.21 -10.62
N TYR A 14 7.35 -1.76 -9.41
CA TYR A 14 7.81 -2.44 -8.21
C TYR A 14 6.82 -2.25 -7.07
N PHE A 15 6.91 -3.12 -6.09
CA PHE A 15 6.10 -3.09 -4.88
C PHE A 15 7.04 -3.19 -3.69
N ILE A 16 6.80 -2.34 -2.69
CA ILE A 16 7.58 -2.34 -1.45
C ILE A 16 6.68 -2.83 -0.32
N LEU A 17 7.17 -3.83 0.43
CA LEU A 17 6.63 -4.18 1.74
C LEU A 17 7.74 -3.90 2.75
N ASP A 18 7.52 -2.95 3.64
CA ASP A 18 8.48 -2.57 4.67
C ASP A 18 7.93 -2.91 6.04
N PHE A 19 8.55 -3.87 6.72
CA PHE A 19 8.18 -4.31 8.06
C PHE A 19 8.75 -3.42 9.17
N GLY A 20 9.18 -2.22 8.82
CA GLY A 20 9.69 -1.23 9.76
C GLY A 20 9.09 0.14 9.46
N PRO A 21 7.80 0.39 9.77
CA PRO A 21 7.20 1.70 9.49
C PRO A 21 7.98 2.81 10.16
N ALA A 22 8.13 3.93 9.45
CA ALA A 22 8.82 5.09 9.99
C ALA A 22 8.13 5.56 11.27
N PRO A 23 8.88 6.09 12.26
CA PRO A 23 8.30 6.52 13.53
C PRO A 23 7.15 7.51 13.38
N HIS A 24 7.22 8.44 12.42
CA HIS A 24 6.15 9.41 12.20
C HIS A 24 4.87 8.76 11.66
N GLU A 25 4.97 7.68 10.91
CA GLU A 25 3.80 6.93 10.44
C GLU A 25 3.14 6.18 11.60
N ALA A 26 3.93 5.50 12.41
CA ALA A 26 3.43 4.80 13.58
C ALA A 26 2.73 5.76 14.55
N LEU A 27 3.30 6.94 14.79
CA LEU A 27 2.73 7.97 15.66
C LEU A 27 1.40 8.48 15.10
N ARG A 28 1.34 8.76 13.80
CA ARG A 28 0.13 9.25 13.15
C ARG A 28 -1.02 8.24 13.28
N TYR A 29 -0.73 6.96 13.05
CA TYR A 29 -1.73 5.91 13.21
C TYR A 29 -2.15 5.73 14.67
N ALA A 30 -1.22 5.87 15.61
CA ALA A 30 -1.54 5.80 17.02
C ALA A 30 -2.51 6.92 17.45
N GLU A 31 -2.37 8.11 16.90
CA GLU A 31 -3.29 9.23 17.15
C GLU A 31 -4.70 8.94 16.62
N GLN A 32 -4.83 8.05 15.67
CA GLN A 32 -6.09 7.59 15.10
C GLN A 32 -6.65 6.35 15.84
N GLY A 33 -6.01 5.94 16.93
CA GLY A 33 -6.40 4.76 17.68
C GLY A 33 -5.92 3.44 17.12
N ILE A 34 -4.97 3.48 16.18
CA ILE A 34 -4.44 2.28 15.52
C ILE A 34 -2.99 2.06 15.94
N ARG A 35 -2.73 0.95 16.60
CA ARG A 35 -1.38 0.59 17.01
C ARG A 35 -0.74 -0.33 15.97
N LEU A 36 0.21 0.19 15.20
CA LEU A 36 0.96 -0.58 14.24
C LEU A 36 2.06 -1.40 14.91
N GLU A 37 2.19 -2.64 14.51
CA GLU A 37 3.25 -3.53 14.97
C GLU A 37 4.20 -3.83 13.82
N THR A 38 5.50 -3.60 14.02
CA THR A 38 6.53 -3.77 12.98
C THR A 38 6.45 -5.10 12.26
N ALA A 39 6.26 -6.19 13.00
CA ALA A 39 6.25 -7.53 12.41
C ALA A 39 4.92 -7.92 11.74
N ARG A 40 3.84 -7.16 11.98
CA ARG A 40 2.49 -7.54 11.55
C ARG A 40 1.79 -6.54 10.66
N ASP A 41 2.25 -5.29 10.63
CA ASP A 41 1.61 -4.21 9.88
C ASP A 41 2.62 -3.51 8.96
N PRO A 42 3.14 -4.21 7.94
CA PRO A 42 4.09 -3.58 7.02
C PRO A 42 3.46 -2.44 6.24
N VAL A 43 4.30 -1.46 5.88
CA VAL A 43 3.89 -0.41 4.96
C VAL A 43 4.04 -0.91 3.52
N PHE A 44 3.15 -0.46 2.67
CA PHE A 44 3.03 -0.89 1.29
C PHE A 44 3.11 0.32 0.35
N ALA A 45 3.96 0.23 -0.66
CA ALA A 45 4.11 1.27 -1.66
C ALA A 45 4.23 0.62 -3.05
N PRO A 46 3.20 0.76 -3.90
CA PRO A 46 3.27 0.32 -5.28
C PRO A 46 3.77 1.44 -6.20
N SER A 47 4.46 1.07 -7.27
CA SER A 47 4.85 1.99 -8.33
C SER A 47 4.82 1.25 -9.67
N ILE A 48 4.03 1.76 -10.62
CA ILE A 48 3.88 1.19 -11.95
C ILE A 48 4.29 2.25 -12.98
N ALA A 49 5.11 1.87 -13.96
CA ALA A 49 5.50 2.78 -15.03
C ALA A 49 4.26 3.30 -15.77
N ASP A 50 4.32 4.56 -16.24
CA ASP A 50 3.17 5.25 -16.84
C ASP A 50 2.54 4.48 -17.97
N ASP A 51 3.33 3.86 -18.84
CA ASP A 51 2.84 3.08 -19.98
C ASP A 51 2.01 1.86 -19.58
N TYR A 52 2.12 1.43 -18.34
CA TYR A 52 1.44 0.24 -17.82
C TYR A 52 0.34 0.56 -16.81
N GLN A 53 0.10 1.84 -16.53
CA GLN A 53 -1.01 2.23 -15.68
C GLN A 53 -2.34 2.00 -16.40
N ASN A 54 -3.38 1.64 -15.64
CA ASN A 54 -4.72 1.30 -16.16
C ASN A 54 -4.75 0.08 -17.08
N THR A 55 -3.75 -0.78 -17.05
CA THR A 55 -3.73 -2.00 -17.83
C THR A 55 -4.26 -3.22 -17.07
N GLY A 56 -4.57 -3.05 -15.78
CA GLY A 56 -4.93 -4.14 -14.89
C GLY A 56 -3.73 -4.86 -14.28
N LEU A 57 -2.51 -4.43 -14.60
CA LEU A 57 -1.29 -5.06 -14.10
C LEU A 57 -1.20 -5.05 -12.58
N ALA A 58 -1.42 -3.89 -11.96
CA ALA A 58 -1.37 -3.77 -10.50
C ALA A 58 -2.41 -4.67 -9.83
N SER A 59 -3.64 -4.71 -10.37
CA SER A 59 -4.70 -5.59 -9.85
C SER A 59 -4.34 -7.06 -9.97
N ALA A 60 -3.68 -7.45 -11.07
CA ALA A 60 -3.26 -8.84 -11.27
C ALA A 60 -2.18 -9.26 -10.27
N VAL A 61 -1.36 -8.33 -9.81
CA VAL A 61 -0.25 -8.63 -8.87
C VAL A 61 -0.70 -8.60 -7.42
N MET A 62 -1.76 -7.86 -7.07
CA MET A 62 -2.21 -7.70 -5.68
C MET A 62 -2.41 -9.01 -4.92
N PRO A 63 -3.03 -10.07 -5.46
CA PRO A 63 -3.15 -11.33 -4.74
C PRO A 63 -1.80 -11.93 -4.34
N HIS A 64 -0.78 -11.76 -5.19
CA HIS A 64 0.57 -12.26 -4.91
C HIS A 64 1.24 -11.47 -3.79
N ILE A 65 1.05 -10.15 -3.77
CA ILE A 65 1.58 -9.29 -2.72
C ILE A 65 0.92 -9.63 -1.38
N ILE A 66 -0.39 -9.79 -1.36
CA ILE A 66 -1.15 -10.18 -0.16
C ILE A 66 -0.67 -11.55 0.35
N GLY A 67 -0.50 -12.51 -0.55
CA GLY A 67 0.01 -13.83 -0.20
C GLY A 67 1.41 -13.79 0.40
N ALA A 68 2.31 -13.00 -0.18
CA ALA A 68 3.66 -12.82 0.34
C ALA A 68 3.66 -12.16 1.73
N ALA A 69 2.80 -11.17 1.93
CA ALA A 69 2.67 -10.50 3.23
C ALA A 69 2.15 -11.46 4.30
N ARG A 70 1.12 -12.24 3.98
CA ARG A 70 0.58 -13.26 4.90
C ARG A 70 1.64 -14.31 5.27
N ALA A 71 2.40 -14.77 4.29
CA ALA A 71 3.45 -15.76 4.52
C ALA A 71 4.51 -15.25 5.49
N ARG A 72 4.66 -13.94 5.62
CA ARG A 72 5.59 -13.30 6.57
C ARG A 72 4.93 -12.88 7.88
N GLY A 73 3.68 -13.25 8.10
CA GLY A 73 2.97 -12.99 9.35
C GLY A 73 2.23 -11.66 9.42
N ALA A 74 2.07 -10.96 8.29
CA ALA A 74 1.34 -9.70 8.26
C ALA A 74 -0.15 -9.91 8.55
N ARG A 75 -0.73 -9.02 9.38
CA ARG A 75 -2.17 -8.95 9.60
C ARG A 75 -2.83 -7.83 8.82
N SER A 76 -2.07 -6.83 8.38
CA SER A 76 -2.58 -5.73 7.57
C SER A 76 -1.49 -5.16 6.68
N LEU A 77 -1.91 -4.37 5.69
CA LEU A 77 -1.02 -3.52 4.90
C LEU A 77 -1.48 -2.08 5.11
N VAL A 78 -0.53 -1.17 5.37
CA VAL A 78 -0.82 0.26 5.46
C VAL A 78 -0.10 0.98 4.33
N LEU A 79 -0.76 1.97 3.71
CA LEU A 79 -0.13 2.72 2.64
C LEU A 79 0.97 3.62 3.18
N MET A 80 2.14 3.58 2.54
CA MET A 80 3.26 4.43 2.87
C MET A 80 2.95 5.87 2.44
N GLY A 81 2.98 6.81 3.40
CA GLY A 81 2.75 8.22 3.10
C GLY A 81 1.32 8.61 2.73
N GLY A 82 0.38 7.65 2.78
CA GLY A 82 -1.02 7.91 2.48
C GLY A 82 -1.31 8.08 0.99
N THR A 83 -2.51 8.54 0.68
CA THR A 83 -2.98 8.78 -0.68
C THR A 83 -3.65 10.14 -0.75
N GLN A 84 -3.23 10.99 -1.70
CA GLN A 84 -3.81 12.32 -1.87
C GLN A 84 -5.32 12.21 -2.13
N ALA A 85 -6.11 13.03 -1.41
CA ALA A 85 -7.56 13.01 -1.52
C ALA A 85 -8.05 13.34 -2.94
N SER A 86 -7.26 14.10 -3.71
CA SER A 86 -7.57 14.45 -5.10
C SER A 86 -7.27 13.33 -6.09
N ASN A 87 -6.55 12.27 -5.66
CA ASN A 87 -6.18 11.17 -6.55
C ASN A 87 -7.28 10.10 -6.56
N ALA A 88 -8.39 10.40 -7.24
CA ALA A 88 -9.56 9.52 -7.28
C ALA A 88 -9.23 8.13 -7.85
N ARG A 89 -8.31 8.06 -8.82
CA ARG A 89 -7.92 6.79 -9.43
C ARG A 89 -7.22 5.87 -8.42
N ALA A 90 -6.26 6.41 -7.68
CA ALA A 90 -5.54 5.63 -6.68
C ALA A 90 -6.47 5.18 -5.56
N ILE A 91 -7.32 6.08 -5.08
CA ILE A 91 -8.31 5.75 -4.04
C ILE A 91 -9.22 4.62 -4.50
N ALA A 92 -9.75 4.71 -5.72
CA ALA A 92 -10.61 3.67 -6.28
C ALA A 92 -9.88 2.33 -6.39
N PHE A 93 -8.62 2.35 -6.81
CA PHE A 93 -7.80 1.14 -6.89
C PHE A 93 -7.64 0.49 -5.50
N TYR A 94 -7.28 1.26 -4.50
CA TYR A 94 -7.08 0.73 -3.15
C TYR A 94 -8.40 0.22 -2.55
N GLU A 95 -9.48 0.97 -2.72
CA GLU A 95 -10.79 0.55 -2.20
C GLU A 95 -11.30 -0.71 -2.89
N LYS A 96 -11.04 -0.85 -4.19
CA LYS A 96 -11.37 -2.07 -4.94
C LYS A 96 -10.69 -3.30 -4.34
N HIS A 97 -9.49 -3.15 -3.80
CA HIS A 97 -8.72 -4.24 -3.21
C HIS A 97 -8.92 -4.37 -1.70
N GLY A 98 -9.89 -3.66 -1.14
CA GLY A 98 -10.28 -3.83 0.25
C GLY A 98 -9.65 -2.87 1.24
N PHE A 99 -8.84 -1.91 0.79
CA PHE A 99 -8.31 -0.87 1.65
C PHE A 99 -9.43 0.04 2.14
N VAL A 100 -9.36 0.43 3.40
CA VAL A 100 -10.36 1.30 4.03
C VAL A 100 -9.65 2.56 4.53
N ARG A 101 -10.28 3.70 4.34
CA ARG A 101 -9.79 4.96 4.90
C ARG A 101 -9.89 4.89 6.41
N CYS A 102 -8.79 5.14 7.10
CA CYS A 102 -8.75 5.09 8.56
C CYS A 102 -8.39 6.43 9.20
N GLY A 103 -8.11 7.44 8.39
CA GLY A 103 -7.79 8.78 8.86
C GLY A 103 -7.14 9.59 7.75
N GLY A 104 -6.45 10.66 8.13
CA GLY A 104 -5.78 11.48 7.15
C GLY A 104 -4.92 12.56 7.78
N TYR A 105 -4.20 13.29 6.94
CA TYR A 105 -3.35 14.38 7.38
C TYR A 105 -3.09 15.36 6.25
N TRP A 106 -2.70 16.56 6.60
CA TRP A 106 -2.40 17.62 5.65
C TRP A 106 -0.91 17.71 5.35
N THR A 107 -0.60 17.85 4.08
CA THR A 107 0.66 18.37 3.57
C THR A 107 0.29 19.58 2.71
N ASP A 108 0.74 19.68 1.45
CA ASP A 108 0.23 20.68 0.52
C ASP A 108 -1.25 20.46 0.22
N GLN A 109 -1.71 19.23 0.36
CA GLN A 109 -3.09 18.84 0.19
C GLN A 109 -3.43 17.76 1.21
N TYR A 110 -4.72 17.40 1.31
CA TYR A 110 -5.16 16.37 2.24
C TYR A 110 -4.82 14.98 1.71
N ASN A 111 -4.31 14.12 2.61
CA ASN A 111 -3.95 12.73 2.30
C ASN A 111 -4.76 11.80 3.19
N TYR A 112 -5.29 10.72 2.61
CA TYR A 112 -5.95 9.68 3.37
C TYR A 112 -4.95 8.61 3.80
N ASP A 113 -5.01 8.22 5.05
CA ASP A 113 -4.37 6.98 5.51
C ASP A 113 -5.32 5.82 5.21
N MET A 114 -4.80 4.78 4.57
CA MET A 114 -5.62 3.63 4.17
C MET A 114 -4.96 2.33 4.62
N ARG A 115 -5.79 1.39 5.03
CA ARG A 115 -5.33 0.12 5.58
C ARG A 115 -6.15 -1.03 5.04
N LEU A 116 -5.47 -2.12 4.67
CA LEU A 116 -6.11 -3.37 4.28
C LEU A 116 -5.90 -4.41 5.38
N MET A 117 -6.99 -4.89 5.98
CA MET A 117 -6.91 -5.99 6.93
C MET A 117 -6.87 -7.31 6.16
N LEU A 118 -5.88 -8.14 6.46
CA LEU A 118 -5.75 -9.45 5.84
C LEU A 118 -6.54 -10.48 6.63
N ALA A 119 -7.21 -11.38 5.94
CA ALA A 119 -7.92 -12.47 6.60
C ALA A 119 -6.91 -13.39 7.29
N ALA A 120 -7.29 -13.90 8.43
CA ALA A 120 -6.46 -14.82 9.20
C ALA A 120 -6.22 -16.14 8.44
#